data_1f67d1a1bbde4a8c20c6d619dd28546e
#
_entry.id   1f67d1a1bbde4a8c20c6d619dd28546e
#
_cell.length_a   1.000
_cell.length_b   1.000
_cell.length_c   1.000
_cell.angle_alpha   90.00
_cell.angle_beta   90.00
_cell.angle_gamma   90.00
#
_symmetry.space_group_name_H-M   'P 1'
#
loop_
_entity.id
_entity.type
_entity.pdbx_description
1 polymer ?
#
loop_
_entity_poly.entity_id
_entity_poly.type
_entity_poly.pdbx_seq_one_letter_code
_entity_poly.pdbx_strand_id
1 'polypeptide(L)'
;MCSSDLVAGLTSKAYAESLRATIDPARARPAAEIVAGDPAPYESPETTHFSVMDRWGNVVSNTYTINFGYGSGIVAAGTGILLNNEMDDFSAKPGVPNAYGLLGGDANQVAPAKRPLSSMTPTILFKDGKPLLATGSPGGSRIITTTLQIILNVVDHGMNIAAATAAPRVHHQWLPDELRVEAGLSPDTTALLESKGHKVVVKNAMGSTQSILRANEGFYGASDPRRLGALTLGF
;
A
#
# COMPACT_ATOMS: atom_id res chain seq x y z
N MET A 1 13.55 3.56 -6.14
CA MET A 1 12.99 2.39 -6.82
C MET A 1 12.25 2.88 -8.02
N CYS A 2 12.65 2.47 -9.21
CA CYS A 2 11.72 2.61 -10.34
C CYS A 2 10.52 1.75 -9.97
N SER A 3 9.35 2.32 -9.96
CA SER A 3 8.15 1.53 -9.82
C SER A 3 8.08 0.59 -11.03
N SER A 4 8.58 -0.62 -10.82
CA SER A 4 8.39 -1.72 -11.77
C SER A 4 6.91 -1.86 -12.16
N ASP A 5 6.03 -1.36 -11.33
CA ASP A 5 4.60 -1.52 -11.40
C ASP A 5 3.95 -0.61 -12.45
N LEU A 6 4.30 0.69 -12.51
CA LEU A 6 3.81 1.58 -13.57
C LEU A 6 4.35 1.16 -14.94
N VAL A 7 5.61 0.73 -15.01
CA VAL A 7 6.20 0.16 -16.22
C VAL A 7 5.47 -1.13 -16.59
N ALA A 8 5.16 -1.99 -15.62
CA ALA A 8 4.42 -3.22 -15.86
C ALA A 8 3.01 -2.94 -16.41
N GLY A 9 2.27 -2.03 -15.81
CA GLY A 9 0.95 -1.62 -16.28
C GLY A 9 1.00 -0.98 -17.66
N LEU A 10 1.84 0.02 -17.86
CA LEU A 10 2.00 0.70 -19.15
C LEU A 10 2.51 -0.23 -20.26
N THR A 11 3.29 -1.25 -19.92
CA THR A 11 3.81 -2.24 -20.88
C THR A 11 2.94 -3.50 -20.96
N SER A 12 1.89 -3.61 -20.16
CA SER A 12 1.01 -4.77 -20.17
C SER A 12 0.27 -4.91 -21.50
N LYS A 13 0.10 -6.15 -21.95
CA LYS A 13 -0.70 -6.45 -23.16
C LYS A 13 -2.15 -6.04 -22.97
N ALA A 14 -2.68 -6.18 -21.76
CA ALA A 14 -4.07 -5.83 -21.43
C ALA A 14 -4.30 -4.32 -21.56
N TYR A 15 -3.39 -3.50 -21.03
CA TYR A 15 -3.47 -2.04 -21.20
C TYR A 15 -3.28 -1.63 -22.65
N ALA A 16 -2.30 -2.18 -23.36
CA ALA A 16 -2.11 -1.93 -24.78
C ALA A 16 -3.35 -2.30 -25.60
N GLU A 17 -4.02 -3.40 -25.27
CA GLU A 17 -5.26 -3.82 -25.95
C GLU A 17 -6.41 -2.86 -25.64
N SER A 18 -6.55 -2.38 -24.43
CA SER A 18 -7.55 -1.36 -24.07
C SER A 18 -7.35 -0.06 -24.85
N LEU A 19 -6.12 0.38 -25.02
CA LEU A 19 -5.78 1.54 -25.86
C LEU A 19 -6.06 1.25 -27.33
N ARG A 20 -5.66 0.07 -27.83
CA ARG A 20 -5.90 -0.35 -29.20
C ARG A 20 -7.38 -0.36 -29.55
N ALA A 21 -8.24 -0.79 -28.65
CA ALA A 21 -9.69 -0.80 -28.84
C ALA A 21 -10.30 0.61 -29.02
N THR A 22 -9.58 1.66 -28.64
CA THR A 22 -10.01 3.05 -28.87
C THR A 22 -9.62 3.61 -30.22
N ILE A 23 -8.85 2.87 -31.04
CA ILE A 23 -8.35 3.28 -32.35
C ILE A 23 -9.34 2.86 -33.42
N ASP A 24 -9.88 3.83 -34.15
CA ASP A 24 -10.63 3.58 -35.36
C ASP A 24 -9.67 3.62 -36.56
N PRO A 25 -9.45 2.51 -37.27
CA PRO A 25 -8.53 2.48 -38.40
C PRO A 25 -9.02 3.29 -39.61
N ALA A 26 -10.30 3.64 -39.67
CA ALA A 26 -10.90 4.37 -40.75
C ALA A 26 -10.98 5.91 -40.51
N ARG A 27 -10.76 6.35 -39.26
CA ARG A 27 -10.97 7.75 -38.89
C ARG A 27 -9.93 8.22 -37.88
N ALA A 28 -9.33 9.36 -38.12
CA ALA A 28 -8.52 10.05 -37.12
C ALA A 28 -9.40 10.54 -35.96
N ARG A 29 -8.98 10.26 -34.74
CA ARG A 29 -9.65 10.75 -33.54
C ARG A 29 -9.22 12.20 -33.28
N PRO A 30 -10.15 13.13 -33.04
CA PRO A 30 -9.81 14.52 -32.73
C PRO A 30 -8.93 14.58 -31.47
N ALA A 31 -7.93 15.46 -31.46
CA ALA A 31 -7.01 15.60 -30.34
C ALA A 31 -7.71 15.93 -29.01
N ALA A 32 -8.83 16.68 -29.06
CA ALA A 32 -9.64 16.99 -27.89
C ALA A 32 -10.33 15.76 -27.25
N GLU A 33 -10.48 14.67 -28.00
CA GLU A 33 -11.06 13.40 -27.51
C GLU A 33 -9.98 12.41 -26.99
N ILE A 34 -8.70 12.76 -27.16
CA ILE A 34 -7.58 11.95 -26.67
C ILE A 34 -7.29 12.39 -25.25
N VAL A 35 -7.63 11.53 -24.31
CA VAL A 35 -7.32 11.70 -22.89
C VAL A 35 -6.26 10.68 -22.48
N ALA A 36 -5.53 10.98 -21.41
CA ALA A 36 -4.66 10.00 -20.78
C ALA A 36 -5.50 8.75 -20.44
N GLY A 37 -5.03 7.58 -20.81
CA GLY A 37 -5.64 6.32 -20.40
C GLY A 37 -5.53 6.17 -18.86
N ASP A 38 -6.25 5.19 -18.32
CA ASP A 38 -6.14 4.84 -16.90
C ASP A 38 -5.34 3.53 -16.75
N PRO A 39 -4.04 3.59 -16.46
CA PRO A 39 -3.24 2.40 -16.16
C PRO A 39 -3.47 1.88 -14.73
N ALA A 40 -4.16 2.64 -13.87
CA ALA A 40 -4.32 2.32 -12.45
C ALA A 40 -4.91 0.92 -12.14
N PRO A 41 -5.85 0.36 -12.94
CA PRO A 41 -6.29 -1.01 -12.74
C PRO A 41 -5.20 -2.08 -12.94
N TYR A 42 -4.09 -1.71 -13.58
CA TYR A 42 -2.95 -2.57 -13.90
C TYR A 42 -1.73 -2.25 -13.05
N GLU A 43 -1.86 -1.31 -12.12
CA GLU A 43 -0.80 -0.80 -11.25
C GLU A 43 -0.96 -1.30 -9.82
N SER A 44 0.17 -1.42 -9.14
CA SER A 44 0.29 -1.75 -7.71
C SER A 44 0.55 -0.47 -6.89
N PRO A 45 0.18 -0.40 -5.59
CA PRO A 45 0.55 0.75 -4.73
C PRO A 45 2.07 0.89 -4.61
N GLU A 46 2.57 2.09 -4.79
CA GLU A 46 3.96 2.39 -5.14
C GLU A 46 4.93 2.56 -3.98
N THR A 47 4.53 2.31 -2.76
CA THR A 47 5.40 2.21 -1.59
C THR A 47 6.00 0.82 -1.52
N THR A 48 7.17 0.67 -0.91
CA THR A 48 7.73 -0.65 -0.65
C THR A 48 8.06 -0.86 0.81
N HIS A 49 8.09 -2.11 1.21
CA HIS A 49 8.48 -2.53 2.55
C HIS A 49 9.37 -3.75 2.49
N PHE A 50 10.37 -3.80 3.39
CA PHE A 50 11.12 -5.00 3.66
C PHE A 50 11.40 -5.14 5.15
N SER A 51 11.50 -6.38 5.62
CA SER A 51 11.91 -6.74 6.98
C SER A 51 13.13 -7.64 6.94
N VAL A 52 14.03 -7.47 7.90
CA VAL A 52 15.22 -8.31 8.09
C VAL A 52 15.36 -8.65 9.56
N MET A 53 15.68 -9.89 9.87
CA MET A 53 16.07 -10.34 11.21
C MET A 53 17.29 -11.24 11.10
N ASP A 54 18.24 -11.09 12.01
CA ASP A 54 19.38 -11.99 12.10
C ASP A 54 19.39 -12.80 13.40
N ARG A 55 20.27 -13.81 13.45
CA ARG A 55 20.40 -14.69 14.62
C ARG A 55 20.92 -13.99 15.87
N TRP A 56 21.51 -12.81 15.76
CA TRP A 56 22.01 -12.03 16.89
C TRP A 56 20.97 -11.12 17.48
N GLY A 57 19.79 -11.01 16.86
CA GLY A 57 18.68 -10.18 17.32
C GLY A 57 18.65 -8.77 16.70
N ASN A 58 19.48 -8.51 15.68
CA ASN A 58 19.34 -7.28 14.92
C ASN A 58 18.08 -7.36 14.04
N VAL A 59 17.34 -6.28 13.98
CA VAL A 59 16.06 -6.22 13.25
C VAL A 59 15.97 -4.92 12.47
N VAL A 60 15.51 -5.02 11.24
CA VAL A 60 15.13 -3.90 10.40
C VAL A 60 13.69 -4.10 9.94
N SER A 61 12.88 -3.07 10.07
CA SER A 61 11.56 -2.93 9.45
C SER A 61 11.57 -1.60 8.72
N ASN A 62 11.55 -1.61 7.41
CA ASN A 62 11.73 -0.40 6.60
C ASN A 62 10.66 -0.26 5.54
N THR A 63 9.94 0.86 5.62
CA THR A 63 9.01 1.30 4.58
C THR A 63 9.58 2.56 3.94
N TYR A 64 9.69 2.60 2.62
CA TYR A 64 10.16 3.78 1.92
C TYR A 64 9.40 4.00 0.61
N THR A 65 9.35 5.25 0.18
CA THR A 65 8.49 5.65 -0.93
C THR A 65 9.00 6.94 -1.59
N ILE A 66 8.55 7.17 -2.80
CA ILE A 66 8.58 8.49 -3.45
C ILE A 66 7.14 9.03 -3.62
N ASN A 67 6.20 8.52 -2.84
CA ASN A 67 4.76 8.69 -2.80
C ASN A 67 4.07 8.02 -3.98
N PHE A 68 4.04 8.57 -5.19
CA PHE A 68 3.49 7.88 -6.37
C PHE A 68 4.57 7.09 -7.13
N GLY A 69 4.17 6.17 -8.00
CA GLY A 69 5.04 5.27 -8.72
C GLY A 69 6.18 5.93 -9.49
N TYR A 70 5.94 7.12 -10.03
CA TYR A 70 6.96 7.99 -10.60
C TYR A 70 7.13 9.29 -9.80
N GLY A 71 6.76 9.30 -8.53
CA GLY A 71 6.84 10.48 -7.68
C GLY A 71 6.21 11.69 -8.36
N SER A 72 6.99 12.76 -8.54
CA SER A 72 6.56 13.98 -9.26
C SER A 72 6.60 13.83 -10.78
N GLY A 73 7.08 12.73 -11.33
CA GLY A 73 7.34 12.57 -12.77
C GLY A 73 8.54 13.39 -13.28
N ILE A 74 9.30 14.03 -12.40
CA ILE A 74 10.42 14.89 -12.72
C ILE A 74 11.73 14.16 -12.40
N VAL A 75 12.64 14.12 -13.38
CA VAL A 75 14.00 13.66 -13.18
C VAL A 75 14.91 14.87 -12.96
N ALA A 76 15.69 14.86 -11.89
CA ALA A 76 16.67 15.91 -11.64
C ALA A 76 17.72 15.94 -12.76
N ALA A 77 17.85 17.09 -13.42
CA ALA A 77 18.70 17.21 -14.60
C ALA A 77 20.14 16.81 -14.31
N GLY A 78 20.72 15.97 -15.18
CA GLY A 78 22.09 15.50 -15.09
C GLY A 78 22.37 14.41 -14.05
N THR A 79 21.35 13.96 -13.27
CA THR A 79 21.56 12.96 -12.21
C THR A 79 20.87 11.62 -12.49
N GLY A 80 19.83 11.59 -13.31
CA GLY A 80 18.97 10.41 -13.47
C GLY A 80 18.08 10.10 -12.26
N ILE A 81 18.07 10.93 -11.23
CA ILE A 81 17.27 10.73 -9.99
C ILE A 81 15.84 11.20 -10.24
N LEU A 82 14.89 10.29 -10.06
CA LEU A 82 13.46 10.60 -10.06
C LEU A 82 13.08 11.23 -8.72
N LEU A 83 12.43 12.42 -8.78
CA LEU A 83 12.06 13.16 -7.58
C LEU A 83 10.70 12.67 -7.05
N ASN A 84 10.58 12.63 -5.73
CA ASN A 84 9.34 12.29 -5.04
C ASN A 84 8.27 13.40 -5.19
N ASN A 85 7.03 13.09 -4.84
CA ASN A 85 5.93 14.05 -4.68
C ASN A 85 5.32 14.00 -3.27
N GLU A 86 6.16 13.81 -2.25
CA GLU A 86 5.76 13.73 -0.83
C GLU A 86 5.10 15.01 -0.30
N MET A 87 5.17 16.11 -1.03
CA MET A 87 4.44 17.33 -0.69
C MET A 87 2.93 17.13 -0.68
N ASP A 88 2.39 16.10 -1.36
CA ASP A 88 0.98 15.72 -1.33
C ASP A 88 0.53 15.17 0.04
N ASP A 89 1.48 14.74 0.88
CA ASP A 89 1.19 14.32 2.25
C ASP A 89 0.89 15.51 3.19
N PHE A 90 1.20 16.73 2.79
CA PHE A 90 0.68 17.91 3.45
C PHE A 90 -0.78 18.21 3.10
N SER A 91 -1.46 18.93 3.98
CA SER A 91 -2.72 19.59 3.65
C SER A 91 -2.42 20.81 2.77
N ALA A 92 -2.34 20.60 1.46
CA ALA A 92 -2.09 21.69 0.52
C ALA A 92 -3.22 22.73 0.58
N LYS A 93 -4.45 22.26 0.81
CA LYS A 93 -5.63 23.10 1.08
C LYS A 93 -6.50 22.40 2.14
N PRO A 94 -6.66 22.99 3.34
CA PRO A 94 -7.50 22.42 4.39
C PRO A 94 -8.91 22.13 3.92
N GLY A 95 -9.45 20.97 4.31
CA GLY A 95 -10.79 20.52 3.93
C GLY A 95 -10.93 20.02 2.49
N VAL A 96 -9.84 19.96 1.71
CA VAL A 96 -9.81 19.34 0.38
C VAL A 96 -9.06 18.02 0.47
N PRO A 97 -9.62 16.92 -0.06
CA PRO A 97 -8.93 15.63 -0.07
C PRO A 97 -7.63 15.66 -0.88
N ASN A 98 -6.60 14.99 -0.38
CA ASN A 98 -5.41 14.67 -1.20
C ASN A 98 -5.70 13.50 -2.16
N ALA A 99 -4.70 13.06 -2.91
CA ALA A 99 -4.83 11.96 -3.88
C ALA A 99 -5.29 10.62 -3.26
N TYR A 100 -5.07 10.40 -1.97
CA TYR A 100 -5.56 9.23 -1.24
C TYR A 100 -6.96 9.42 -0.62
N GLY A 101 -7.61 10.56 -0.87
CA GLY A 101 -8.91 10.91 -0.29
C GLY A 101 -8.85 11.34 1.17
N LEU A 102 -7.65 11.59 1.70
CA LEU A 102 -7.47 12.06 3.08
C LEU A 102 -7.74 13.56 3.19
N LEU A 103 -8.61 13.93 4.12
CA LEU A 103 -8.84 15.32 4.49
C LEU A 103 -7.83 15.73 5.55
N GLY A 104 -6.99 16.70 5.22
CA GLY A 104 -6.04 17.27 6.16
C GLY A 104 -6.56 18.61 6.76
N GLY A 105 -6.18 18.88 8.00
CA GLY A 105 -6.43 20.13 8.69
C GLY A 105 -5.21 21.06 8.71
N ASP A 106 -5.37 22.24 9.36
CA ASP A 106 -4.34 23.27 9.49
C ASP A 106 -3.05 22.76 10.14
N ALA A 107 -3.17 21.80 11.06
CA ALA A 107 -2.02 21.21 11.73
C ALA A 107 -1.01 20.56 10.78
N ASN A 108 -1.43 20.11 9.61
CA ASN A 108 -0.59 19.49 8.58
C ASN A 108 -0.38 20.39 7.34
N GLN A 109 -0.66 21.70 7.42
CA GLN A 109 -0.39 22.62 6.31
C GLN A 109 1.10 22.73 6.00
N VAL A 110 1.40 23.04 4.74
CA VAL A 110 2.76 23.37 4.30
C VAL A 110 3.27 24.59 5.05
N ALA A 111 4.45 24.46 5.66
CA ALA A 111 5.14 25.57 6.32
C ALA A 111 6.67 25.36 6.25
N PRO A 112 7.48 26.42 6.34
CA PRO A 112 8.92 26.30 6.37
C PRO A 112 9.41 25.38 7.50
N ALA A 113 10.39 24.54 7.20
CA ALA A 113 11.00 23.58 8.13
C ALA A 113 10.04 22.53 8.73
N LYS A 114 8.84 22.40 8.19
CA LYS A 114 7.84 21.43 8.62
C LYS A 114 7.94 20.11 7.83
N ARG A 115 7.69 19.01 8.51
CA ARG A 115 7.55 17.70 7.89
C ARG A 115 6.07 17.37 7.70
N PRO A 116 5.68 16.71 6.60
CA PRO A 116 4.32 16.20 6.44
C PRO A 116 4.05 15.07 7.44
N LEU A 117 2.78 14.74 7.64
CA LEU A 117 2.43 13.46 8.23
C LEU A 117 2.92 12.31 7.33
N SER A 118 3.06 11.13 7.90
CA SER A 118 3.33 9.91 7.14
C SER A 118 2.41 8.80 7.61
N SER A 119 1.84 8.06 6.66
CA SER A 119 1.08 6.84 6.95
C SER A 119 1.97 5.59 7.02
N MET A 120 3.24 5.71 6.70
CA MET A 120 4.19 4.60 6.79
C MET A 120 4.33 4.17 8.25
N THR A 121 4.11 2.88 8.50
CA THR A 121 4.10 2.26 9.83
C THR A 121 5.01 1.03 9.88
N PRO A 122 6.32 1.13 9.56
CA PRO A 122 7.22 0.03 9.80
C PRO A 122 7.24 -0.27 11.30
N THR A 123 7.01 -1.53 11.67
CA THR A 123 6.79 -1.91 13.07
C THR A 123 7.69 -3.06 13.48
N ILE A 124 8.27 -2.96 14.67
CA ILE A 124 8.97 -4.04 15.35
C ILE A 124 8.30 -4.25 16.69
N LEU A 125 7.79 -5.44 16.93
CA LEU A 125 7.25 -5.85 18.24
C LEU A 125 8.30 -6.58 19.04
N PHE A 126 8.33 -6.30 20.32
CA PHE A 126 9.16 -7.01 21.29
C PHE A 126 8.29 -7.82 22.26
N LYS A 127 8.77 -8.99 22.62
CA LYS A 127 8.23 -9.80 23.71
C LYS A 127 9.39 -10.25 24.61
N ASP A 128 9.26 -10.03 25.90
CA ASP A 128 10.28 -10.36 26.90
C ASP A 128 11.67 -9.80 26.55
N GLY A 129 11.72 -8.58 26.07
CA GLY A 129 12.95 -7.87 25.67
C GLY A 129 13.59 -8.35 24.35
N LYS A 130 12.95 -9.26 23.63
CA LYS A 130 13.45 -9.79 22.35
C LYS A 130 12.53 -9.44 21.20
N PRO A 131 13.06 -9.14 19.99
CA PRO A 131 12.24 -8.95 18.82
C PRO A 131 11.37 -10.17 18.55
N LEU A 132 10.06 -9.95 18.42
CA LEU A 132 9.06 -10.97 18.10
C LEU A 132 8.66 -10.91 16.63
N LEU A 133 8.29 -9.73 16.15
CA LEU A 133 7.73 -9.53 14.83
C LEU A 133 8.30 -8.26 14.22
N ALA A 134 8.77 -8.34 12.98
CA ALA A 134 9.00 -7.18 12.12
C ALA A 134 7.99 -7.22 10.98
N THR A 135 7.30 -6.12 10.72
CA THR A 135 6.25 -6.05 9.71
C THR A 135 6.03 -4.61 9.22
N GLY A 136 5.44 -4.50 8.05
CA GLY A 136 4.99 -3.25 7.46
C GLY A 136 4.50 -3.51 6.04
N SER A 137 4.01 -2.47 5.38
CA SER A 137 3.32 -2.59 4.10
C SER A 137 3.44 -1.32 3.27
N PRO A 138 3.40 -1.37 1.94
CA PRO A 138 2.93 -0.29 1.10
C PRO A 138 1.40 -0.12 1.21
N GLY A 139 0.84 0.99 0.66
CA GLY A 139 -0.60 1.12 0.52
C GLY A 139 -1.20 2.49 0.85
N GLY A 140 -0.40 3.56 0.95
CA GLY A 140 -0.88 4.90 1.33
C GLY A 140 -1.56 4.87 2.70
N SER A 141 -2.72 5.49 2.86
CA SER A 141 -3.49 5.53 4.11
C SER A 141 -3.82 4.15 4.70
N ARG A 142 -3.90 3.13 3.86
CA ARG A 142 -4.21 1.75 4.25
C ARG A 142 -3.07 1.03 4.95
N ILE A 143 -1.86 1.56 4.90
CA ILE A 143 -0.66 0.97 5.55
C ILE A 143 -0.93 0.75 7.03
N ILE A 144 -1.50 1.75 7.72
CA ILE A 144 -1.75 1.73 9.16
C ILE A 144 -2.64 0.54 9.54
N THR A 145 -3.78 0.42 8.89
CA THR A 145 -4.75 -0.65 9.18
C THR A 145 -4.26 -2.02 8.72
N THR A 146 -3.53 -2.08 7.62
CA THR A 146 -2.90 -3.33 7.14
C THR A 146 -1.89 -3.86 8.17
N THR A 147 -0.96 -3.02 8.62
CA THR A 147 0.04 -3.39 9.62
C THR A 147 -0.60 -3.78 10.94
N LEU A 148 -1.60 -3.00 11.41
CA LEU A 148 -2.34 -3.33 12.62
C LEU A 148 -3.00 -4.71 12.55
N GLN A 149 -3.64 -5.06 11.44
CA GLN A 149 -4.29 -6.37 11.29
C GLN A 149 -3.30 -7.54 11.31
N ILE A 150 -2.10 -7.38 10.74
CA ILE A 150 -1.05 -8.40 10.90
C ILE A 150 -0.68 -8.59 12.37
N ILE A 151 -0.53 -7.51 13.11
CA ILE A 151 -0.21 -7.56 14.54
C ILE A 151 -1.30 -8.29 15.31
N LEU A 152 -2.57 -7.88 15.14
CA LEU A 152 -3.71 -8.51 15.83
C LEU A 152 -3.86 -9.99 15.46
N ASN A 153 -3.70 -10.33 14.19
CA ASN A 153 -3.78 -11.70 13.72
C ASN A 153 -2.73 -12.61 14.39
N VAL A 154 -1.52 -12.10 14.58
CA VAL A 154 -0.43 -12.85 15.21
C VAL A 154 -0.58 -12.86 16.73
N VAL A 155 -0.81 -11.70 17.35
CA VAL A 155 -0.74 -11.54 18.81
C VAL A 155 -2.03 -11.98 19.50
N ASP A 156 -3.17 -11.53 19.01
CA ASP A 156 -4.47 -11.76 19.66
C ASP A 156 -5.18 -13.00 19.12
N HIS A 157 -5.05 -13.29 17.83
CA HIS A 157 -5.69 -14.45 17.20
C HIS A 157 -4.79 -15.67 17.07
N GLY A 158 -3.51 -15.55 17.42
CA GLY A 158 -2.55 -16.68 17.42
C GLY A 158 -2.28 -17.28 16.05
N MET A 159 -2.53 -16.53 14.98
CA MET A 159 -2.28 -17.01 13.63
C MET A 159 -0.78 -17.14 13.35
N ASN A 160 -0.39 -18.15 12.59
CA ASN A 160 0.95 -18.17 12.02
C ASN A 160 1.11 -17.02 11.02
N ILE A 161 2.36 -16.63 10.75
CA ILE A 161 2.62 -15.43 9.95
C ILE A 161 2.12 -15.52 8.49
N ALA A 162 2.08 -16.72 7.91
CA ALA A 162 1.57 -16.91 6.56
C ALA A 162 0.04 -16.73 6.52
N ALA A 163 -0.67 -17.33 7.46
CA ALA A 163 -2.12 -17.16 7.60
C ALA A 163 -2.49 -15.69 7.91
N ALA A 164 -1.76 -15.05 8.82
CA ALA A 164 -1.95 -13.66 9.17
C ALA A 164 -1.78 -12.74 7.95
N THR A 165 -0.78 -13.01 7.12
CA THR A 165 -0.48 -12.26 5.89
C THR A 165 -1.55 -12.46 4.83
N ALA A 166 -2.06 -13.69 4.66
CA ALA A 166 -3.04 -14.03 3.64
C ALA A 166 -4.49 -13.65 4.00
N ALA A 167 -4.80 -13.43 5.28
CA ALA A 167 -6.15 -13.12 5.74
C ALA A 167 -6.76 -11.92 5.03
N PRO A 168 -8.06 -11.94 4.68
CA PRO A 168 -8.77 -10.80 4.11
C PRO A 168 -8.68 -9.58 5.02
N ARG A 169 -8.52 -8.41 4.42
CA ARG A 169 -8.32 -7.14 5.14
C ARG A 169 -9.53 -6.24 5.07
N VAL A 170 -9.65 -5.40 6.10
CA VAL A 170 -10.66 -4.34 6.17
C VAL A 170 -9.97 -3.00 6.40
N HIS A 171 -10.62 -1.90 5.98
CA HIS A 171 -10.09 -0.55 6.16
C HIS A 171 -11.20 0.46 6.28
N HIS A 172 -11.07 1.38 7.23
CA HIS A 172 -11.88 2.57 7.35
C HIS A 172 -10.98 3.76 7.67
N GLN A 173 -11.16 4.89 6.98
CA GLN A 173 -10.31 6.07 7.16
C GLN A 173 -11.10 7.34 7.49
N TRP A 174 -12.29 7.18 8.09
CA TRP A 174 -13.25 8.23 8.38
C TRP A 174 -13.99 8.71 7.12
N LEU A 175 -13.33 9.35 6.19
CA LEU A 175 -13.89 9.75 4.90
C LEU A 175 -13.09 9.15 3.75
N PRO A 176 -13.76 8.66 2.70
CA PRO A 176 -15.23 8.46 2.60
C PRO A 176 -15.74 7.52 3.72
N ASP A 177 -16.98 7.76 4.19
CA ASP A 177 -17.62 6.93 5.21
C ASP A 177 -18.04 5.59 4.62
N GLU A 178 -17.07 4.71 4.47
CA GLU A 178 -17.22 3.35 3.98
C GLU A 178 -16.24 2.39 4.67
N LEU A 179 -16.73 1.20 5.01
CA LEU A 179 -15.88 0.10 5.42
C LEU A 179 -15.46 -0.68 4.18
N ARG A 180 -14.25 -0.42 3.72
CA ARG A 180 -13.64 -1.14 2.62
C ARG A 180 -13.23 -2.53 3.08
N VAL A 181 -13.61 -3.55 2.32
CA VAL A 181 -13.24 -4.95 2.58
C VAL A 181 -12.65 -5.58 1.32
N GLU A 182 -11.77 -6.56 1.50
CA GLU A 182 -11.29 -7.39 0.41
C GLU A 182 -12.29 -8.49 0.06
N ALA A 183 -12.25 -8.97 -1.18
CA ALA A 183 -12.92 -10.20 -1.57
C ALA A 183 -12.43 -11.37 -0.69
N GLY A 184 -13.34 -12.24 -0.27
CA GLY A 184 -13.04 -13.37 0.63
C GLY A 184 -13.42 -13.14 2.08
N LEU A 185 -13.89 -11.94 2.46
CA LEU A 185 -14.58 -11.78 3.73
C LEU A 185 -15.90 -12.57 3.69
N SER A 186 -16.19 -13.31 4.77
CA SER A 186 -17.40 -14.13 4.86
C SER A 186 -18.67 -13.28 4.65
N PRO A 187 -19.65 -13.74 3.86
CA PRO A 187 -20.93 -13.06 3.71
C PRO A 187 -21.66 -12.80 5.05
N ASP A 188 -21.56 -13.73 5.99
CA ASP A 188 -22.16 -13.59 7.33
C ASP A 188 -21.49 -12.42 8.09
N THR A 189 -20.17 -12.31 8.01
CA THR A 189 -19.43 -11.19 8.60
C THR A 189 -19.84 -9.87 7.95
N THR A 190 -19.97 -9.85 6.63
CA THR A 190 -20.42 -8.66 5.89
C THR A 190 -21.83 -8.25 6.34
N ALA A 191 -22.78 -9.18 6.38
CA ALA A 191 -24.14 -8.92 6.83
C ALA A 191 -24.20 -8.40 8.28
N LEU A 192 -23.36 -8.97 9.18
CA LEU A 192 -23.25 -8.50 10.55
C LEU A 192 -22.70 -7.07 10.65
N LEU A 193 -21.71 -6.72 9.85
CA LEU A 193 -21.15 -5.37 9.81
C LEU A 193 -22.18 -4.36 9.28
N GLU A 194 -22.91 -4.73 8.23
CA GLU A 194 -23.99 -3.90 7.68
C GLU A 194 -25.14 -3.71 8.69
N SER A 195 -25.49 -4.76 9.43
CA SER A 195 -26.52 -4.66 10.50
C SER A 195 -26.11 -3.73 11.65
N LYS A 196 -24.81 -3.49 11.80
CA LYS A 196 -24.24 -2.51 12.74
C LYS A 196 -24.14 -1.09 12.19
N GLY A 197 -24.60 -0.88 10.95
CA GLY A 197 -24.63 0.43 10.30
C GLY A 197 -23.40 0.75 9.44
N HIS A 198 -22.48 -0.19 9.23
CA HIS A 198 -21.37 0.04 8.32
C HIS A 198 -21.81 -0.05 6.86
N LYS A 199 -21.38 0.91 6.05
CA LYS A 199 -21.48 0.82 4.59
C LYS A 199 -20.31 -0.04 4.09
N VAL A 200 -20.54 -1.34 3.90
CA VAL A 200 -19.52 -2.27 3.45
C VAL A 200 -19.31 -2.16 1.94
N VAL A 201 -18.08 -2.00 1.49
CA VAL A 201 -17.72 -1.89 0.06
C VAL A 201 -16.56 -2.82 -0.26
N VAL A 202 -16.82 -3.80 -1.11
CA VAL A 202 -15.77 -4.70 -1.62
C VAL A 202 -14.91 -3.93 -2.63
N LYS A 203 -13.61 -3.89 -2.38
CA LYS A 203 -12.63 -3.24 -3.27
C LYS A 203 -11.41 -4.13 -3.50
N ASN A 204 -10.50 -3.67 -4.35
CA ASN A 204 -9.25 -4.36 -4.63
C ASN A 204 -8.44 -4.61 -3.36
N ALA A 205 -7.55 -5.59 -3.43
CA ALA A 205 -6.63 -5.96 -2.36
C ALA A 205 -5.86 -4.76 -1.79
N MET A 206 -5.53 -4.82 -0.50
CA MET A 206 -4.92 -3.72 0.25
C MET A 206 -3.54 -4.10 0.76
N GLY A 207 -2.55 -3.27 0.45
CA GLY A 207 -1.19 -3.43 0.94
C GLY A 207 -0.46 -4.66 0.39
N SER A 208 0.76 -4.83 0.86
CA SER A 208 1.62 -5.99 0.57
C SER A 208 2.63 -6.13 1.70
N THR A 209 2.29 -6.90 2.72
CA THR A 209 3.12 -7.01 3.91
C THR A 209 4.33 -7.92 3.67
N GLN A 210 5.46 -7.52 4.24
CA GLN A 210 6.67 -8.35 4.29
C GLN A 210 7.04 -8.52 5.75
N SER A 211 6.81 -9.70 6.28
CA SER A 211 6.82 -9.91 7.72
C SER A 211 7.77 -11.05 8.12
N ILE A 212 8.43 -10.90 9.27
CA ILE A 212 9.22 -11.95 9.89
C ILE A 212 8.78 -12.09 11.35
N LEU A 213 8.37 -13.30 11.71
CA LEU A 213 8.02 -13.71 13.06
C LEU A 213 9.13 -14.58 13.63
N ARG A 214 9.62 -14.24 14.83
CA ARG A 214 10.53 -15.08 15.59
C ARG A 214 9.73 -16.07 16.45
N ALA A 215 10.04 -17.34 16.35
CA ALA A 215 9.55 -18.38 17.23
C ALA A 215 10.70 -19.11 17.91
N ASN A 216 10.39 -20.08 18.79
CA ASN A 216 11.42 -20.83 19.53
C ASN A 216 12.38 -21.58 18.61
N GLU A 217 11.90 -22.03 17.46
CA GLU A 217 12.62 -22.88 16.50
C GLU A 217 13.35 -22.07 15.40
N GLY A 218 13.24 -20.73 15.40
CA GLY A 218 13.87 -19.88 14.38
C GLY A 218 13.00 -18.74 13.90
N PHE A 219 13.17 -18.37 12.62
CA PHE A 219 12.45 -17.29 11.98
C PHE A 219 11.47 -17.83 10.95
N TYR A 220 10.28 -17.27 10.92
CA TYR A 220 9.24 -17.56 9.94
C TYR A 220 8.96 -16.28 9.15
N GLY A 221 9.27 -16.28 7.85
CA GLY A 221 8.99 -15.15 6.98
C GLY A 221 7.74 -15.39 6.14
N ALA A 222 7.01 -14.32 5.84
CA ALA A 222 5.90 -14.36 4.91
C ALA A 222 5.92 -13.13 4.01
N SER A 223 5.98 -13.37 2.71
CA SER A 223 5.72 -12.39 1.67
C SER A 223 4.25 -12.41 1.29
N ASP A 224 3.68 -11.24 1.09
CA ASP A 224 2.26 -11.09 0.80
C ASP A 224 1.90 -11.64 -0.59
N PRO A 225 0.92 -12.55 -0.69
CA PRO A 225 0.50 -13.11 -1.98
C PRO A 225 -0.18 -12.09 -2.90
N ARG A 226 -0.53 -10.90 -2.38
CA ARG A 226 -1.16 -9.83 -3.16
C ARG A 226 -0.22 -9.14 -4.12
N ARG A 227 1.10 -9.30 -3.92
CA ARG A 227 2.12 -8.72 -4.79
C ARG A 227 2.98 -9.81 -5.41
N LEU A 228 2.89 -9.93 -6.73
CA LEU A 228 3.73 -10.86 -7.48
C LEU A 228 5.20 -10.47 -7.36
N GLY A 229 6.08 -11.46 -7.21
CA GLY A 229 7.54 -11.24 -7.12
C GLY A 229 8.05 -10.85 -5.73
N ALA A 230 7.17 -10.69 -4.72
CA ALA A 230 7.60 -10.58 -3.34
C ALA A 230 8.23 -11.89 -2.87
N LEU A 231 9.38 -11.82 -2.18
CA LEU A 231 10.15 -13.00 -1.79
C LEU A 231 10.44 -13.00 -0.28
N THR A 232 10.43 -14.20 0.28
CA THR A 232 10.99 -14.49 1.61
C THR A 232 12.18 -15.40 1.42
N LEU A 233 13.32 -15.00 1.97
CA LEU A 233 14.56 -15.74 1.90
C LEU A 233 15.11 -15.96 3.30
N GLY A 234 15.71 -17.12 3.53
CA GLY A 234 16.42 -17.48 4.75
C GLY A 234 17.68 -18.27 4.43
N PHE A 235 18.70 -18.15 5.28
CA PHE A 235 19.97 -18.84 5.18
C PHE A 235 20.61 -19.02 6.56
#